data_791f14f852650887a6cd3e6c2bc48361
#
_entry.id   791f14f852650887a6cd3e6c2bc48361
#
_cell.length_a   1.000
_cell.length_b   1.000
_cell.length_c   1.000
_cell.angle_alpha   90.00
_cell.angle_beta   90.00
_cell.angle_gamma   90.00
#
_symmetry.space_group_name_H-M   'P 1'
#
loop_
_entity.id
_entity.type
_entity.pdbx_description
1 polymer ?
#
loop_
_entity_poly.entity_id
_entity_poly.type
_entity_poly.pdbx_seq_one_letter_code
_entity_poly.pdbx_strand_id
1 'polypeptide(L)'
;MNILAVIPARGGSKGIPRKNVRLMAGKPLIYYAIHNAKTCEMITDVAVTSDDEEILHIAEEYGVDALQRSSDLAKDAVTLDPVIYDAMLQMEKLKGTTYDVVITLQPTSPVLTKDTLLTAIKDFIENEKETSISAVNKPHLAWSQNEEGFYPLYEKRLNRQQLPPNYLEAGAFLITRKEFVKPDSRMGKTISVYEIPETEAVDIDSVSDWIVCENLLSKKRIVLRADGYRMIGMGHIYHCLTLAYNLIGHEIMFVTREDCKEGIKKIEESFLPLKIVKDDQEFYEFLKDYKPDIIVNDCLDTEAVYIKKLKQLCKRVVTIEDMGEGARYADAVINAYIRARRFRNTAMYTAGKNISAFGTNLLYQNLKNILHR
;
A
#
# COMPACT_ATOMS: atom_id res chain seq x y z
N MET A 1 29.37 7.64 2.98
CA MET A 1 28.40 8.17 3.95
C MET A 1 27.71 7.00 4.61
N ASN A 2 27.79 6.91 5.93
CA ASN A 2 27.18 5.84 6.70
C ASN A 2 25.81 6.31 7.23
N ILE A 3 24.75 5.62 6.86
CA ILE A 3 23.38 5.97 7.24
C ILE A 3 22.81 4.88 8.13
N LEU A 4 22.39 5.24 9.33
CA LEU A 4 21.71 4.36 10.28
C LEU A 4 20.21 4.59 10.26
N ALA A 5 19.40 3.55 10.04
CA ALA A 5 17.98 3.58 10.29
C ALA A 5 17.68 2.96 11.66
N VAL A 6 17.03 3.73 12.52
CA VAL A 6 16.56 3.28 13.85
C VAL A 6 15.05 3.18 13.84
N ILE A 7 14.52 2.01 14.22
CA ILE A 7 13.10 1.70 14.31
C ILE A 7 12.74 1.56 15.80
N PRO A 8 12.18 2.60 16.44
CA PRO A 8 11.78 2.55 17.85
C PRO A 8 10.44 1.83 17.98
N ALA A 9 10.43 0.68 18.62
CA ALA A 9 9.22 -0.11 18.83
C ALA A 9 9.11 -0.55 20.29
N ARG A 10 8.10 -0.05 21.03
CA ARG A 10 7.88 -0.47 22.42
C ARG A 10 6.81 -1.54 22.53
N GLY A 11 6.87 -2.39 23.57
CA GLY A 11 5.87 -3.42 23.86
C GLY A 11 4.52 -2.86 24.34
N GLY A 12 4.56 -1.77 25.09
CA GLY A 12 3.40 -1.16 25.75
C GLY A 12 2.63 -0.16 24.87
N SER A 13 1.82 -0.63 23.90
CA SER A 13 0.94 0.23 23.10
C SER A 13 -0.44 0.35 23.74
N LYS A 14 -0.91 1.59 24.01
CA LYS A 14 -2.21 1.87 24.68
C LYS A 14 -3.41 1.82 23.73
N GLY A 15 -3.31 2.43 22.56
CA GLY A 15 -4.43 2.52 21.60
C GLY A 15 -4.78 1.16 20.99
N ILE A 16 -3.78 0.40 20.58
CA ILE A 16 -3.93 -0.96 20.05
C ILE A 16 -2.97 -1.87 20.80
N PRO A 17 -3.46 -2.79 21.67
CA PRO A 17 -2.60 -3.69 22.43
C PRO A 17 -1.69 -4.53 21.52
N ARG A 18 -0.40 -4.62 21.88
CA ARG A 18 0.61 -5.38 21.12
C ARG A 18 0.76 -4.92 19.68
N LYS A 19 0.56 -3.62 19.40
CA LYS A 19 0.47 -3.02 18.05
C LYS A 19 1.60 -3.48 17.13
N ASN A 20 2.86 -3.41 17.58
CA ASN A 20 4.04 -3.65 16.74
C ASN A 20 4.20 -5.11 16.25
N VAL A 21 3.72 -6.07 17.01
CA VAL A 21 3.78 -7.51 16.68
C VAL A 21 2.50 -8.04 16.05
N ARG A 22 1.42 -7.25 16.08
CA ARG A 22 0.13 -7.64 15.51
C ARG A 22 0.21 -7.73 13.99
N LEU A 23 -0.45 -8.76 13.43
CA LEU A 23 -0.45 -8.98 11.98
C LEU A 23 -1.34 -7.97 11.26
N MET A 24 -0.76 -7.29 10.29
CA MET A 24 -1.42 -6.42 9.32
C MET A 24 -1.11 -6.94 7.91
N ALA A 25 -2.14 -7.20 7.12
CA ALA A 25 -1.99 -7.83 5.80
C ALA A 25 -1.04 -9.06 5.80
N GLY A 26 -1.08 -9.86 6.88
CA GLY A 26 -0.32 -11.11 7.04
C GLY A 26 1.13 -10.96 7.52
N LYS A 27 1.59 -9.77 7.91
CA LYS A 27 2.92 -9.50 8.45
C LYS A 27 2.82 -8.74 9.77
N PRO A 28 3.76 -8.92 10.74
CA PRO A 28 3.82 -8.06 11.93
C PRO A 28 3.94 -6.59 11.52
N LEU A 29 3.31 -5.66 12.25
CA LEU A 29 3.33 -4.25 11.89
C LEU A 29 4.76 -3.71 11.70
N ILE A 30 5.67 -4.05 12.59
CA ILE A 30 7.08 -3.61 12.54
C ILE A 30 7.81 -4.07 11.25
N TYR A 31 7.35 -5.15 10.62
CA TYR A 31 7.93 -5.67 9.37
C TYR A 31 8.03 -4.61 8.28
N TYR A 32 7.03 -3.75 8.15
CA TYR A 32 6.99 -2.76 7.05
C TYR A 32 8.13 -1.76 7.15
N ALA A 33 8.38 -1.23 8.35
CA ALA A 33 9.52 -0.33 8.59
C ALA A 33 10.86 -1.04 8.40
N ILE A 34 11.00 -2.27 8.92
CA ILE A 34 12.21 -3.10 8.72
C ILE A 34 12.45 -3.36 7.24
N HIS A 35 11.42 -3.78 6.50
CA HIS A 35 11.53 -4.12 5.08
C HIS A 35 11.95 -2.90 4.24
N ASN A 36 11.34 -1.75 4.46
CA ASN A 36 11.67 -0.52 3.75
C ASN A 36 13.11 -0.07 4.03
N ALA A 37 13.53 -0.09 5.30
CA ALA A 37 14.89 0.26 5.68
C ALA A 37 15.92 -0.71 5.08
N LYS A 38 15.69 -2.02 5.24
CA LYS A 38 16.63 -3.07 4.78
C LYS A 38 16.77 -3.14 3.26
N THR A 39 15.70 -2.81 2.52
CA THR A 39 15.71 -2.85 1.05
C THR A 39 16.13 -1.52 0.41
N CYS A 40 16.30 -0.45 1.20
CA CYS A 40 16.76 0.84 0.73
C CYS A 40 18.30 0.83 0.59
N GLU A 41 18.79 0.93 -0.63
CA GLU A 41 20.22 0.79 -0.97
C GLU A 41 21.12 1.88 -0.38
N MET A 42 20.57 2.98 0.12
CA MET A 42 21.34 4.06 0.75
C MET A 42 21.53 3.86 2.26
N ILE A 43 20.79 2.96 2.89
CA ILE A 43 20.88 2.70 4.32
C ILE A 43 21.97 1.66 4.56
N THR A 44 22.93 2.00 5.44
CA THR A 44 24.07 1.13 5.75
C THR A 44 23.69 0.08 6.78
N ASP A 45 23.09 0.50 7.89
CA ASP A 45 22.67 -0.38 8.99
C ASP A 45 21.24 -0.07 9.43
N VAL A 46 20.56 -1.12 9.90
CA VAL A 46 19.18 -1.03 10.39
C VAL A 46 19.12 -1.63 11.78
N ALA A 47 18.58 -0.88 12.74
CA ALA A 47 18.41 -1.33 14.11
C ALA A 47 16.97 -1.14 14.59
N VAL A 48 16.45 -2.15 15.30
CA VAL A 48 15.22 -2.05 16.08
C VAL A 48 15.60 -1.88 17.54
N THR A 49 15.06 -0.85 18.22
CA THR A 49 15.24 -0.68 19.66
C THR A 49 13.93 -0.93 20.38
N SER A 50 13.92 -1.88 21.33
CA SER A 50 12.72 -2.30 22.06
C SER A 50 13.01 -2.70 23.51
N ASP A 51 12.02 -2.55 24.36
CA ASP A 51 11.92 -3.12 25.72
C ASP A 51 11.25 -4.51 25.75
N ASP A 52 10.80 -5.01 24.60
CA ASP A 52 9.97 -6.21 24.46
C ASP A 52 10.74 -7.29 23.69
N GLU A 53 10.92 -8.45 24.30
CA GLU A 53 11.70 -9.59 23.74
C GLU A 53 11.11 -10.12 22.43
N GLU A 54 9.77 -10.16 22.29
CA GLU A 54 9.14 -10.63 21.04
C GLU A 54 9.43 -9.69 19.88
N ILE A 55 9.45 -8.37 20.12
CA ILE A 55 9.81 -7.38 19.10
C ILE A 55 11.28 -7.55 18.70
N LEU A 56 12.18 -7.76 19.65
CA LEU A 56 13.61 -7.99 19.37
C LEU A 56 13.82 -9.29 18.59
N HIS A 57 13.13 -10.36 18.96
CA HIS A 57 13.18 -11.62 18.23
C HIS A 57 12.70 -11.48 16.77
N ILE A 58 11.60 -10.75 16.54
CA ILE A 58 11.12 -10.43 15.20
C ILE A 58 12.20 -9.65 14.40
N ALA A 59 12.88 -8.69 15.03
CA ALA A 59 13.96 -7.95 14.37
C ALA A 59 15.09 -8.89 13.91
N GLU A 60 15.52 -9.82 14.77
CA GLU A 60 16.52 -10.84 14.46
C GLU A 60 16.07 -11.78 13.32
N GLU A 61 14.82 -12.26 13.36
CA GLU A 61 14.24 -13.10 12.29
C GLU A 61 14.27 -12.40 10.92
N TYR A 62 14.02 -11.08 10.91
CA TYR A 62 14.11 -10.30 9.67
C TYR A 62 15.54 -9.83 9.35
N GLY A 63 16.54 -10.20 10.16
CA GLY A 63 17.97 -10.00 9.91
C GLY A 63 18.39 -8.54 10.01
N VAL A 64 17.93 -7.84 11.05
CA VAL A 64 18.37 -6.49 11.45
C VAL A 64 18.89 -6.53 12.90
N ASP A 65 19.64 -5.51 13.30
CA ASP A 65 20.20 -5.44 14.64
C ASP A 65 19.09 -5.18 15.67
N ALA A 66 19.03 -6.03 16.71
CA ALA A 66 18.08 -5.92 17.80
C ALA A 66 18.78 -5.29 19.02
N LEU A 67 18.30 -4.12 19.46
CA LEU A 67 18.88 -3.38 20.56
C LEU A 67 17.93 -3.38 21.77
N GLN A 68 18.39 -3.97 22.88
CA GLN A 68 17.66 -3.95 24.12
C GLN A 68 17.61 -2.52 24.67
N ARG A 69 16.40 -1.97 24.79
CA ARG A 69 16.15 -0.67 25.38
C ARG A 69 16.03 -0.78 26.89
N SER A 70 16.63 0.14 27.64
CA SER A 70 16.43 0.19 29.08
C SER A 70 14.97 0.52 29.43
N SER A 71 14.51 0.02 30.57
CA SER A 71 13.14 0.29 31.07
C SER A 71 12.89 1.79 31.31
N ASP A 72 13.92 2.55 31.62
CA ASP A 72 13.81 4.00 31.81
C ASP A 72 13.47 4.72 30.50
N LEU A 73 13.99 4.27 29.38
CA LEU A 73 13.70 4.80 28.06
C LEU A 73 12.38 4.24 27.43
N ALA A 74 11.71 3.30 28.12
CA ALA A 74 10.45 2.70 27.65
C ALA A 74 9.20 3.35 28.28
N LYS A 75 9.36 4.28 29.23
CA LYS A 75 8.26 4.97 29.91
C LYS A 75 7.48 5.86 28.97
N ASP A 76 6.17 5.98 29.18
CA ASP A 76 5.25 6.79 28.36
C ASP A 76 5.64 8.27 28.25
N ALA A 77 6.26 8.83 29.27
CA ALA A 77 6.67 10.24 29.31
C ALA A 77 7.99 10.52 28.56
N VAL A 78 8.67 9.47 28.09
CA VAL A 78 9.95 9.62 27.39
C VAL A 78 9.70 9.85 25.91
N THR A 79 10.25 10.95 25.38
CA THR A 79 10.22 11.26 23.95
C THR A 79 11.13 10.32 23.15
N LEU A 80 11.05 10.38 21.83
CA LEU A 80 11.91 9.55 20.98
C LEU A 80 13.38 10.03 20.97
N ASP A 81 13.66 11.28 21.35
CA ASP A 81 15.00 11.83 21.24
C ASP A 81 16.06 11.05 22.03
N PRO A 82 15.91 10.80 23.35
CA PRO A 82 16.88 10.00 24.09
C PRO A 82 16.93 8.53 23.63
N VAL A 83 15.81 8.00 23.11
CA VAL A 83 15.74 6.61 22.58
C VAL A 83 16.58 6.44 21.33
N ILE A 84 16.49 7.39 20.40
CA ILE A 84 17.26 7.34 19.15
C ILE A 84 18.72 7.62 19.39
N TYR A 85 19.04 8.56 20.32
CA TYR A 85 20.41 8.84 20.73
C TYR A 85 21.09 7.61 21.33
N ASP A 86 20.42 6.94 22.27
CA ASP A 86 20.91 5.69 22.87
C ASP A 86 21.13 4.59 21.84
N ALA A 87 20.15 4.37 20.96
CA ALA A 87 20.26 3.37 19.90
C ALA A 87 21.42 3.66 18.94
N MET A 88 21.63 4.90 18.57
CA MET A 88 22.78 5.31 17.75
C MET A 88 24.11 4.98 18.43
N LEU A 89 24.27 5.30 19.71
CA LEU A 89 25.50 5.00 20.46
C LEU A 89 25.75 3.48 20.61
N GLN A 90 24.68 2.71 20.85
CA GLN A 90 24.79 1.24 20.89
C GLN A 90 25.24 0.69 19.54
N MET A 91 24.72 1.18 18.43
CA MET A 91 25.10 0.76 17.08
C MET A 91 26.54 1.16 16.74
N GLU A 92 26.98 2.38 17.07
CA GLU A 92 28.38 2.81 16.86
C GLU A 92 29.36 1.92 17.63
N LYS A 93 29.01 1.56 18.86
CA LYS A 93 29.81 0.63 19.68
C LYS A 93 29.79 -0.79 19.10
N LEU A 94 28.63 -1.29 18.67
CA LEU A 94 28.47 -2.64 18.14
C LEU A 94 29.22 -2.83 16.82
N LYS A 95 29.14 -1.86 15.92
CA LYS A 95 29.73 -1.93 14.57
C LYS A 95 31.17 -1.39 14.51
N GLY A 96 31.63 -0.70 15.56
CA GLY A 96 32.96 -0.06 15.57
C GLY A 96 33.09 1.06 14.51
N THR A 97 32.01 1.73 14.17
CA THR A 97 31.94 2.78 13.15
C THR A 97 31.20 4.00 13.67
N THR A 98 31.20 5.08 12.88
CA THR A 98 30.36 6.25 13.14
C THR A 98 29.41 6.48 11.97
N TYR A 99 28.25 7.04 12.26
CA TYR A 99 27.27 7.37 11.23
C TYR A 99 27.31 8.86 10.89
N ASP A 100 26.98 9.19 9.66
CA ASP A 100 26.85 10.59 9.19
C ASP A 100 25.40 11.09 9.32
N VAL A 101 24.45 10.17 9.14
CA VAL A 101 23.01 10.45 9.14
C VAL A 101 22.29 9.37 9.95
N VAL A 102 21.31 9.78 10.74
CA VAL A 102 20.39 8.89 11.47
C VAL A 102 18.97 9.13 10.98
N ILE A 103 18.29 8.05 10.62
CA ILE A 103 16.89 8.06 10.20
C ILE A 103 16.07 7.39 11.28
N THR A 104 15.10 8.10 11.83
CA THR A 104 14.06 7.48 12.65
C THR A 104 12.92 7.01 11.73
N LEU A 105 12.60 5.72 11.74
CA LEU A 105 11.45 5.14 11.02
C LEU A 105 10.44 4.61 12.01
N GLN A 106 9.21 5.16 12.01
CA GLN A 106 8.19 4.72 12.95
C GLN A 106 7.42 3.51 12.40
N PRO A 107 7.27 2.42 13.18
CA PRO A 107 6.46 1.26 12.77
C PRO A 107 4.99 1.60 12.51
N THR A 108 4.51 2.69 13.06
CA THR A 108 3.13 3.17 12.94
C THR A 108 2.77 3.72 11.55
N SER A 109 3.75 3.85 10.66
CA SER A 109 3.54 4.29 9.27
C SER A 109 3.86 3.17 8.26
N PRO A 110 3.09 2.05 8.27
CA PRO A 110 3.39 0.86 7.47
C PRO A 110 3.18 1.04 5.97
N VAL A 111 2.46 2.08 5.56
CA VAL A 111 2.15 2.39 4.15
C VAL A 111 3.21 3.23 3.47
N LEU A 112 4.22 3.73 4.20
CA LEU A 112 5.41 4.36 3.60
C LEU A 112 6.06 3.38 2.62
N THR A 113 6.40 3.85 1.42
CA THR A 113 7.10 3.02 0.45
C THR A 113 8.61 3.19 0.52
N LYS A 114 9.33 2.15 0.08
CA LYS A 114 10.79 2.20 -0.08
C LYS A 114 11.22 3.33 -1.03
N ASP A 115 10.48 3.53 -2.12
CA ASP A 115 10.83 4.52 -3.15
C ASP A 115 10.68 5.95 -2.64
N THR A 116 9.65 6.23 -1.84
CA THR A 116 9.49 7.52 -1.15
C THR A 116 10.63 7.76 -0.16
N LEU A 117 10.99 6.75 0.64
CA LEU A 117 12.11 6.85 1.58
C LEU A 117 13.44 7.10 0.86
N LEU A 118 13.71 6.36 -0.23
CA LEU A 118 14.92 6.52 -1.04
C LEU A 118 15.05 7.93 -1.63
N THR A 119 13.95 8.45 -2.19
CA THR A 119 13.92 9.81 -2.76
C THR A 119 14.08 10.89 -1.70
N ALA A 120 13.52 10.69 -0.51
CA ALA A 120 13.70 11.60 0.62
C ALA A 120 15.15 11.65 1.12
N ILE A 121 15.83 10.49 1.16
CA ILE A 121 17.26 10.43 1.54
C ILE A 121 18.12 11.12 0.48
N LYS A 122 17.85 10.92 -0.81
CA LYS A 122 18.58 11.61 -1.89
C LYS A 122 18.42 13.12 -1.80
N ASP A 123 17.18 13.59 -1.67
CA ASP A 123 16.86 15.01 -1.51
C ASP A 123 17.54 15.62 -0.27
N PHE A 124 17.60 14.87 0.85
CA PHE A 124 18.28 15.29 2.07
C PHE A 124 19.78 15.51 1.86
N ILE A 125 20.43 14.58 1.13
CA ILE A 125 21.89 14.62 0.90
C ILE A 125 22.25 15.66 -0.15
N GLU A 126 21.55 15.69 -1.27
CA GLU A 126 21.82 16.59 -2.41
C GLU A 126 21.62 18.06 -2.05
N ASN A 127 20.67 18.36 -1.17
CA ASN A 127 20.40 19.70 -0.70
C ASN A 127 21.06 20.04 0.66
N GLU A 128 22.01 19.21 1.12
CA GLU A 128 22.81 19.42 2.33
C GLU A 128 21.99 19.73 3.61
N LYS A 129 20.79 19.15 3.72
CA LYS A 129 19.86 19.43 4.82
C LYS A 129 20.41 18.98 6.17
N GLU A 130 20.03 19.67 7.25
CA GLU A 130 20.37 19.28 8.64
C GLU A 130 19.34 18.32 9.23
N THR A 131 18.04 18.64 9.04
CA THR A 131 16.91 17.78 9.41
C THR A 131 15.83 17.84 8.36
N SER A 132 15.23 16.70 8.04
CA SER A 132 14.08 16.59 7.15
C SER A 132 13.00 15.75 7.80
N ILE A 133 11.78 16.29 7.85
CA ILE A 133 10.60 15.67 8.48
C ILE A 133 9.61 15.28 7.38
N SER A 134 9.09 14.05 7.45
CA SER A 134 7.99 13.64 6.58
C SER A 134 6.70 14.35 6.95
N ALA A 135 6.04 14.98 5.99
CA ALA A 135 4.77 15.63 6.20
C ALA A 135 3.84 15.47 4.99
N VAL A 136 2.57 15.71 5.22
CA VAL A 136 1.54 15.72 4.19
C VAL A 136 0.90 17.09 4.13
N ASN A 137 0.69 17.61 2.92
CA ASN A 137 0.00 18.87 2.73
C ASN A 137 -1.52 18.65 2.79
N LYS A 138 -2.13 19.05 3.92
CA LYS A 138 -3.59 18.93 4.16
C LYS A 138 -4.20 20.30 4.44
N PRO A 139 -4.44 21.14 3.43
CA PRO A 139 -5.14 22.39 3.59
C PRO A 139 -6.53 22.17 4.16
N HIS A 140 -6.81 22.71 5.32
CA HIS A 140 -8.09 22.57 6.00
C HIS A 140 -8.41 23.82 6.84
N LEU A 141 -9.72 24.10 6.97
CA LEU A 141 -10.17 25.13 7.92
C LEU A 141 -10.04 24.59 9.33
N ALA A 142 -9.14 25.14 10.12
CA ALA A 142 -8.87 24.71 11.49
C ALA A 142 -9.24 25.79 12.49
N TRP A 143 -9.55 25.40 13.72
CA TRP A 143 -9.89 26.26 14.84
C TRP A 143 -9.01 25.92 16.03
N SER A 144 -8.68 26.91 16.82
CA SER A 144 -8.04 26.73 18.12
C SER A 144 -8.92 27.31 19.22
N GLN A 145 -8.56 27.03 20.48
CA GLN A 145 -9.27 27.50 21.67
C GLN A 145 -8.29 28.15 22.63
N ASN A 146 -8.68 29.29 23.19
CA ASN A 146 -8.01 29.97 24.31
C ASN A 146 -9.04 30.24 25.42
N GLU A 147 -8.67 31.05 26.40
CA GLU A 147 -9.53 31.42 27.53
C GLU A 147 -10.80 32.21 27.11
N GLU A 148 -10.75 32.91 25.97
CA GLU A 148 -11.86 33.67 25.38
C GLU A 148 -12.81 32.84 24.54
N GLY A 149 -12.43 31.58 24.15
CA GLY A 149 -13.22 30.67 23.34
C GLY A 149 -12.53 30.18 22.07
N PHE A 150 -13.32 29.78 21.09
CA PHE A 150 -12.81 29.27 19.81
C PHE A 150 -12.51 30.40 18.84
N TYR A 151 -11.33 30.32 18.17
CA TYR A 151 -10.94 31.23 17.10
C TYR A 151 -10.41 30.48 15.87
N PRO A 152 -10.62 31.00 14.64
CA PRO A 152 -10.14 30.35 13.42
C PRO A 152 -8.62 30.53 13.27
N LEU A 153 -7.96 29.48 12.75
CA LEU A 153 -6.55 29.52 12.34
C LEU A 153 -6.39 29.95 10.87
N TYR A 154 -7.42 30.55 10.28
CA TYR A 154 -7.41 31.06 8.91
C TYR A 154 -7.90 32.52 8.89
N GLU A 155 -7.32 33.30 7.99
CA GLU A 155 -7.70 34.72 7.83
C GLU A 155 -9.03 34.85 7.06
N LYS A 156 -9.22 34.04 6.01
CA LYS A 156 -10.40 34.09 5.14
C LYS A 156 -10.90 32.69 4.87
N ARG A 157 -12.24 32.53 4.95
CA ARG A 157 -12.92 31.28 4.63
C ARG A 157 -12.96 31.06 3.13
N LEU A 158 -12.09 30.15 2.64
CA LEU A 158 -11.93 29.83 1.22
C LEU A 158 -12.35 28.37 0.95
N ASN A 159 -12.54 28.02 -0.32
CA ASN A 159 -12.68 26.63 -0.72
C ASN A 159 -11.35 25.88 -0.53
N ARG A 160 -11.39 24.55 -0.28
CA ARG A 160 -10.20 23.72 0.01
C ARG A 160 -9.05 23.95 -0.98
N GLN A 161 -9.36 24.07 -2.27
CA GLN A 161 -8.35 24.27 -3.34
C GLN A 161 -7.66 25.65 -3.31
N GLN A 162 -8.21 26.61 -2.57
CA GLN A 162 -7.73 27.99 -2.47
C GLN A 162 -7.05 28.27 -1.12
N LEU A 163 -7.09 27.30 -0.20
CA LEU A 163 -6.43 27.44 1.10
C LEU A 163 -4.91 27.37 0.94
N PRO A 164 -4.16 28.13 1.75
CA PRO A 164 -2.71 28.01 1.77
C PRO A 164 -2.26 26.60 2.17
N PRO A 165 -1.05 26.16 1.76
CA PRO A 165 -0.50 24.89 2.19
C PRO A 165 -0.47 24.78 3.73
N ASN A 166 -0.83 23.62 4.24
CA ASN A 166 -0.77 23.30 5.66
C ASN A 166 -0.13 21.91 5.83
N TYR A 167 1.13 21.90 6.27
CA TYR A 167 1.89 20.66 6.40
C TYR A 167 1.70 20.07 7.80
N LEU A 168 1.15 18.86 7.85
CA LEU A 168 1.02 18.05 9.06
C LEU A 168 2.10 16.97 9.05
N GLU A 169 2.83 16.82 10.16
CA GLU A 169 3.80 15.73 10.30
C GLU A 169 3.11 14.38 10.12
N ALA A 170 3.72 13.53 9.30
CA ALA A 170 3.17 12.21 8.98
C ALA A 170 3.71 11.09 9.89
N GLY A 171 4.70 11.39 10.75
CA GLY A 171 5.32 10.40 11.61
C GLY A 171 6.12 9.30 10.91
N ALA A 172 6.15 9.27 9.57
CA ALA A 172 6.74 8.17 8.83
C ALA A 172 8.25 8.09 8.99
N PHE A 173 8.94 9.23 8.84
CA PHE A 173 10.38 9.32 9.07
C PHE A 173 10.82 10.71 9.52
N LEU A 174 11.98 10.74 10.19
CA LEU A 174 12.77 11.92 10.47
C LEU A 174 14.23 11.59 10.11
N ILE A 175 14.82 12.35 9.17
CA ILE A 175 16.20 12.20 8.71
C ILE A 175 17.01 13.34 9.32
N THR A 176 18.10 13.03 10.01
CA THR A 176 18.89 14.04 10.75
C THR A 176 20.38 13.74 10.63
N ARG A 177 21.21 14.77 10.44
CA ARG A 177 22.66 14.62 10.57
C ARG A 177 23.04 14.26 12.00
N LYS A 178 24.02 13.38 12.15
CA LYS A 178 24.42 12.82 13.43
C LYS A 178 24.68 13.88 14.51
N GLU A 179 25.33 15.00 14.16
CA GLU A 179 25.71 16.04 15.08
C GLU A 179 24.51 16.70 15.81
N PHE A 180 23.32 16.55 15.26
CA PHE A 180 22.06 17.04 15.86
C PHE A 180 21.28 15.97 16.63
N VAL A 181 21.72 14.71 16.60
CA VAL A 181 21.11 13.64 17.40
C VAL A 181 21.66 13.69 18.82
N LYS A 182 20.85 14.20 19.74
CA LYS A 182 21.18 14.42 21.16
C LYS A 182 20.11 13.83 22.07
N PRO A 183 20.37 13.68 23.39
CA PRO A 183 19.39 13.14 24.33
C PRO A 183 18.09 13.96 24.43
N ASP A 184 18.15 15.23 24.11
CA ASP A 184 17.05 16.21 24.26
C ASP A 184 16.48 16.69 22.92
N SER A 185 17.13 16.38 21.81
CA SER A 185 16.67 16.82 20.49
C SER A 185 17.27 15.98 19.36
N ARG A 186 16.53 15.84 18.25
CA ARG A 186 16.98 15.34 16.95
C ARG A 186 16.81 16.39 15.85
N MET A 187 16.63 17.65 16.23
CA MET A 187 16.41 18.76 15.30
C MET A 187 17.68 19.56 15.08
N GLY A 188 18.04 19.79 13.83
CA GLY A 188 19.07 20.72 13.43
C GLY A 188 18.62 22.16 13.59
N LYS A 189 19.49 23.09 13.23
CA LYS A 189 19.17 24.51 13.22
C LYS A 189 18.19 24.87 12.10
N THR A 190 18.32 24.17 10.97
CA THR A 190 17.45 24.29 9.81
C THR A 190 16.62 23.00 9.67
N ILE A 191 15.30 23.17 9.57
CA ILE A 191 14.35 22.07 9.42
C ILE A 191 13.70 22.19 8.06
N SER A 192 13.75 21.13 7.27
CA SER A 192 13.03 21.01 6.01
C SER A 192 11.87 20.02 6.11
N VAL A 193 10.85 20.27 5.33
CA VAL A 193 9.71 19.34 5.19
C VAL A 193 9.88 18.60 3.87
N TYR A 194 9.72 17.28 3.93
CA TYR A 194 9.59 16.42 2.75
C TYR A 194 8.13 15.98 2.62
N GLU A 195 7.47 16.46 1.57
CA GLU A 195 6.07 16.12 1.31
C GLU A 195 5.96 14.69 0.78
N ILE A 196 5.21 13.85 1.49
CA ILE A 196 4.91 12.47 1.08
C ILE A 196 3.47 12.34 0.57
N PRO A 197 3.16 11.33 -0.27
CA PRO A 197 1.80 11.10 -0.73
C PRO A 197 0.83 10.89 0.44
N GLU A 198 -0.39 11.42 0.34
CA GLU A 198 -1.42 11.28 1.40
C GLU A 198 -1.71 9.81 1.73
N THR A 199 -1.62 8.92 0.75
CA THR A 199 -1.78 7.47 0.92
C THR A 199 -0.65 6.81 1.72
N GLU A 200 0.50 7.48 1.85
CA GLU A 200 1.65 7.01 2.62
C GLU A 200 1.78 7.70 4.00
N ALA A 201 0.91 8.69 4.27
CA ALA A 201 0.96 9.55 5.45
C ALA A 201 0.04 9.10 6.60
N VAL A 202 -0.37 7.83 6.61
CA VAL A 202 -1.24 7.32 7.68
C VAL A 202 -0.38 6.84 8.84
N ASP A 203 -0.56 7.48 10.00
CA ASP A 203 0.03 7.07 11.28
C ASP A 203 -1.03 6.32 12.10
N ILE A 204 -0.71 5.13 12.58
CA ILE A 204 -1.66 4.25 13.27
C ILE A 204 -1.71 4.60 14.76
N ASP A 205 -2.73 5.31 15.17
CA ASP A 205 -3.05 5.58 16.56
C ASP A 205 -4.35 4.93 17.02
N SER A 206 -5.27 4.67 16.10
CA SER A 206 -6.58 4.11 16.35
C SER A 206 -6.86 2.85 15.53
N VAL A 207 -7.92 2.12 15.89
CA VAL A 207 -8.41 0.98 15.09
C VAL A 207 -8.87 1.43 13.70
N SER A 208 -9.38 2.65 13.56
CA SER A 208 -9.76 3.21 12.25
C SER A 208 -8.55 3.35 11.34
N ASP A 209 -7.41 3.86 11.84
CA ASP A 209 -6.18 3.98 11.08
C ASP A 209 -5.64 2.60 10.69
N TRP A 210 -5.77 1.62 11.60
CA TRP A 210 -5.40 0.22 11.31
C TRP A 210 -6.16 -0.32 10.10
N ILE A 211 -7.49 -0.14 10.06
CA ILE A 211 -8.34 -0.60 8.96
C ILE A 211 -7.95 0.10 7.65
N VAL A 212 -7.67 1.42 7.71
CA VAL A 212 -7.22 2.18 6.53
C VAL A 212 -5.90 1.64 6.01
N CYS A 213 -4.89 1.46 6.87
CA CYS A 213 -3.59 0.92 6.48
C CYS A 213 -3.70 -0.50 5.92
N GLU A 214 -4.49 -1.38 6.55
CA GLU A 214 -4.68 -2.75 6.07
C GLU A 214 -5.31 -2.80 4.67
N ASN A 215 -6.27 -1.92 4.40
CA ASN A 215 -6.86 -1.78 3.07
C ASN A 215 -5.82 -1.27 2.04
N LEU A 216 -5.02 -0.25 2.39
CA LEU A 216 -3.99 0.29 1.51
C LEU A 216 -2.91 -0.75 1.18
N LEU A 217 -2.43 -1.50 2.17
CA LEU A 217 -1.44 -2.57 1.99
C LEU A 217 -1.99 -3.78 1.23
N SER A 218 -3.31 -3.98 1.27
CA SER A 218 -4.01 -5.04 0.53
C SER A 218 -4.38 -4.62 -0.88
N LYS A 219 -4.05 -3.38 -1.30
CA LYS A 219 -4.32 -2.87 -2.64
C LYS A 219 -3.76 -3.80 -3.71
N LYS A 220 -4.60 -4.12 -4.70
CA LYS A 220 -4.24 -4.96 -5.85
C LYS A 220 -4.35 -4.16 -7.12
N ARG A 221 -3.48 -4.47 -8.10
CA ARG A 221 -3.63 -4.03 -9.49
C ARG A 221 -4.49 -5.03 -10.23
N ILE A 222 -5.66 -4.58 -10.67
CA ILE A 222 -6.67 -5.42 -11.30
C ILE A 222 -6.90 -4.94 -12.73
N VAL A 223 -6.68 -5.81 -13.70
CA VAL A 223 -7.04 -5.57 -15.08
C VAL A 223 -8.42 -6.16 -15.34
N LEU A 224 -9.33 -5.32 -15.82
CA LEU A 224 -10.66 -5.72 -16.31
C LEU A 224 -10.61 -5.75 -17.84
N ARG A 225 -10.52 -6.94 -18.41
CA ARG A 225 -10.50 -7.17 -19.86
C ARG A 225 -11.89 -7.47 -20.35
N ALA A 226 -12.50 -6.55 -21.10
CA ALA A 226 -13.84 -6.73 -21.67
C ALA A 226 -13.94 -6.09 -23.05
N ASP A 227 -14.69 -6.71 -23.93
CA ASP A 227 -15.01 -6.20 -25.26
C ASP A 227 -16.50 -5.89 -25.35
N GLY A 228 -16.85 -4.79 -26.00
CA GLY A 228 -18.22 -4.38 -26.23
C GLY A 228 -18.39 -3.73 -27.58
N TYR A 229 -19.04 -4.43 -28.49
CA TYR A 229 -19.39 -3.93 -29.81
C TYR A 229 -20.77 -4.47 -30.26
N ARG A 230 -21.33 -3.90 -31.30
CA ARG A 230 -22.74 -4.08 -31.70
C ARG A 230 -23.20 -5.55 -31.83
N MET A 231 -22.33 -6.47 -32.19
CA MET A 231 -22.70 -7.90 -32.37
C MET A 231 -22.66 -8.68 -31.04
N ILE A 232 -21.72 -8.40 -30.15
CA ILE A 232 -21.61 -9.06 -28.84
C ILE A 232 -22.51 -8.40 -27.80
N GLY A 233 -22.84 -7.10 -28.01
CA GLY A 233 -23.57 -6.30 -27.04
C GLY A 233 -22.64 -5.63 -26.00
N MET A 234 -23.25 -4.94 -25.04
CA MET A 234 -22.55 -4.15 -24.02
C MET A 234 -22.52 -4.83 -22.65
N GLY A 235 -23.04 -6.06 -22.54
CA GLY A 235 -23.16 -6.78 -21.26
C GLY A 235 -21.83 -6.89 -20.52
N HIS A 236 -20.79 -7.33 -21.20
CA HIS A 236 -19.44 -7.50 -20.65
C HIS A 236 -18.85 -6.19 -20.11
N ILE A 237 -19.05 -5.07 -20.82
CA ILE A 237 -18.63 -3.74 -20.35
C ILE A 237 -19.37 -3.35 -19.07
N TYR A 238 -20.70 -3.55 -19.02
CA TYR A 238 -21.50 -3.21 -17.82
C TYR A 238 -21.16 -4.11 -16.63
N HIS A 239 -20.88 -5.39 -16.82
CA HIS A 239 -20.38 -6.27 -15.76
C HIS A 239 -19.07 -5.73 -15.16
N CYS A 240 -18.09 -5.43 -16.01
CA CYS A 240 -16.80 -4.91 -15.58
C CYS A 240 -16.90 -3.51 -14.96
N LEU A 241 -17.77 -2.61 -15.46
CA LEU A 241 -18.04 -1.32 -14.82
C LEU A 241 -18.61 -1.48 -13.41
N THR A 242 -19.58 -2.40 -13.26
CA THR A 242 -20.15 -2.70 -11.94
C THR A 242 -19.09 -3.22 -10.98
N LEU A 243 -18.19 -4.08 -11.45
CA LEU A 243 -17.04 -4.55 -10.64
C LEU A 243 -16.13 -3.38 -10.27
N ALA A 244 -15.74 -2.54 -11.21
CA ALA A 244 -14.85 -1.41 -10.97
C ALA A 244 -15.39 -0.46 -9.89
N TYR A 245 -16.68 -0.12 -9.96
CA TYR A 245 -17.33 0.75 -8.96
C TYR A 245 -17.39 0.14 -7.56
N ASN A 246 -17.38 -1.18 -7.45
CA ASN A 246 -17.43 -1.88 -6.16
C ASN A 246 -16.04 -2.28 -5.62
N LEU A 247 -14.99 -2.23 -6.45
CA LEU A 247 -13.62 -2.56 -6.07
C LEU A 247 -12.84 -1.32 -5.57
N ILE A 248 -13.51 -0.47 -4.80
CA ILE A 248 -12.91 0.71 -4.17
C ILE A 248 -11.70 0.29 -3.32
N GLY A 249 -10.58 0.99 -3.47
CA GLY A 249 -9.33 0.68 -2.76
C GLY A 249 -8.34 -0.15 -3.56
N HIS A 250 -8.75 -0.69 -4.72
CA HIS A 250 -7.85 -1.35 -5.67
C HIS A 250 -7.53 -0.44 -6.85
N GLU A 251 -6.43 -0.73 -7.55
CA GLU A 251 -6.05 -0.05 -8.77
C GLU A 251 -6.67 -0.78 -9.96
N ILE A 252 -7.62 -0.14 -10.61
CA ILE A 252 -8.36 -0.72 -11.73
C ILE A 252 -7.82 -0.17 -13.03
N MET A 253 -7.57 -1.07 -13.99
CA MET A 253 -7.24 -0.74 -15.37
C MET A 253 -8.16 -1.50 -16.30
N PHE A 254 -8.97 -0.78 -17.08
CA PHE A 254 -9.72 -1.41 -18.17
C PHE A 254 -8.82 -1.68 -19.37
N VAL A 255 -9.06 -2.80 -20.03
CA VAL A 255 -8.45 -3.09 -21.33
C VAL A 255 -9.52 -3.55 -22.28
N THR A 256 -9.58 -2.94 -23.47
CA THR A 256 -10.51 -3.30 -24.53
C THR A 256 -9.85 -3.18 -25.90
N ARG A 257 -10.42 -3.82 -26.91
CA ARG A 257 -9.92 -3.75 -28.29
C ARG A 257 -10.30 -2.43 -28.97
N GLU A 258 -9.49 -1.98 -29.92
CA GLU A 258 -9.70 -0.73 -30.67
C GLU A 258 -10.97 -0.74 -31.55
N ASP A 259 -11.45 -1.92 -31.94
CA ASP A 259 -12.68 -2.10 -32.70
C ASP A 259 -13.95 -2.02 -31.84
N CYS A 260 -13.82 -2.01 -30.53
CA CYS A 260 -14.91 -1.92 -29.55
C CYS A 260 -15.33 -0.46 -29.26
N LYS A 261 -15.67 0.33 -30.27
CA LYS A 261 -15.90 1.77 -30.18
C LYS A 261 -16.96 2.17 -29.15
N GLU A 262 -18.07 1.44 -29.08
CA GLU A 262 -19.15 1.68 -28.09
C GLU A 262 -18.66 1.39 -26.67
N GLY A 263 -17.88 0.32 -26.50
CA GLY A 263 -17.27 -0.05 -25.22
C GLY A 263 -16.28 1.00 -24.76
N ILE A 264 -15.37 1.45 -25.62
CA ILE A 264 -14.41 2.52 -25.37
C ILE A 264 -15.11 3.78 -24.86
N LYS A 265 -16.10 4.28 -25.63
CA LYS A 265 -16.86 5.47 -25.26
C LYS A 265 -17.50 5.33 -23.87
N LYS A 266 -18.10 4.17 -23.57
CA LYS A 266 -18.77 3.93 -22.30
C LYS A 266 -17.80 3.91 -21.11
N ILE A 267 -16.60 3.35 -21.30
CA ILE A 267 -15.55 3.32 -20.25
C ILE A 267 -15.00 4.73 -20.01
N GLU A 268 -14.74 5.50 -21.09
CA GLU A 268 -14.29 6.89 -21.00
C GLU A 268 -15.29 7.79 -20.26
N GLU A 269 -16.59 7.64 -20.53
CA GLU A 269 -17.68 8.34 -19.82
C GLU A 269 -17.68 8.01 -18.31
N SER A 270 -17.06 6.92 -17.90
CA SER A 270 -16.99 6.48 -16.51
C SER A 270 -15.75 7.00 -15.77
N PHE A 271 -14.89 7.76 -16.45
CA PHE A 271 -13.63 8.31 -15.93
C PHE A 271 -12.69 7.27 -15.31
N LEU A 272 -12.74 6.04 -15.79
CA LEU A 272 -11.87 4.95 -15.35
C LEU A 272 -10.65 4.82 -16.28
N PRO A 273 -9.47 4.45 -15.74
CA PRO A 273 -8.29 4.24 -16.56
C PRO A 273 -8.53 3.17 -17.64
N LEU A 274 -8.17 3.47 -18.87
CA LEU A 274 -8.40 2.63 -20.05
C LEU A 274 -7.12 2.49 -20.88
N LYS A 275 -6.74 1.25 -21.18
CA LYS A 275 -5.77 0.88 -22.20
C LYS A 275 -6.51 0.26 -23.39
N ILE A 276 -6.34 0.84 -24.57
CA ILE A 276 -6.85 0.30 -25.83
C ILE A 276 -5.73 -0.54 -26.45
N VAL A 277 -6.07 -1.73 -26.97
CA VAL A 277 -5.13 -2.65 -27.62
C VAL A 277 -5.68 -3.10 -28.97
N LYS A 278 -4.79 -3.37 -29.92
CA LYS A 278 -5.15 -3.84 -31.26
C LYS A 278 -5.49 -5.34 -31.27
N ASP A 279 -4.68 -6.11 -30.53
CA ASP A 279 -4.74 -7.56 -30.52
C ASP A 279 -4.23 -8.12 -29.18
N ASP A 280 -4.22 -9.45 -29.05
CA ASP A 280 -3.77 -10.13 -27.86
C ASP A 280 -2.25 -9.99 -27.64
N GLN A 281 -1.45 -9.76 -28.68
CA GLN A 281 -0.02 -9.57 -28.55
C GLN A 281 0.29 -8.24 -27.85
N GLU A 282 -0.36 -7.14 -28.27
CA GLU A 282 -0.23 -5.84 -27.60
C GLU A 282 -0.76 -5.91 -26.15
N PHE A 283 -1.82 -6.68 -25.91
CA PHE A 283 -2.31 -6.94 -24.56
C PHE A 283 -1.26 -7.65 -23.70
N TYR A 284 -0.59 -8.68 -24.19
CA TYR A 284 0.46 -9.37 -23.44
C TYR A 284 1.67 -8.48 -23.17
N GLU A 285 2.05 -7.62 -24.09
CA GLU A 285 3.13 -6.64 -23.89
C GLU A 285 2.76 -5.64 -22.78
N PHE A 286 1.56 -5.08 -22.84
CA PHE A 286 1.06 -4.23 -21.77
C PHE A 286 1.08 -4.93 -20.38
N LEU A 287 0.64 -6.20 -20.31
CA LEU A 287 0.62 -6.94 -19.04
C LEU A 287 2.02 -7.17 -18.46
N LYS A 288 3.05 -7.36 -19.28
CA LYS A 288 4.45 -7.51 -18.83
C LYS A 288 4.94 -6.27 -18.09
N ASP A 289 4.57 -5.08 -18.59
CA ASP A 289 4.99 -3.81 -18.00
C ASP A 289 4.10 -3.43 -16.80
N TYR A 290 2.80 -3.60 -16.93
CA TYR A 290 1.82 -3.24 -15.90
C TYR A 290 1.87 -4.18 -14.69
N LYS A 291 2.18 -5.48 -14.89
CA LYS A 291 2.30 -6.52 -13.84
C LYS A 291 1.08 -6.57 -12.91
N PRO A 292 -0.11 -6.90 -13.42
CA PRO A 292 -1.31 -6.98 -12.59
C PRO A 292 -1.22 -8.13 -11.58
N ASP A 293 -1.89 -7.96 -10.43
CA ASP A 293 -2.11 -9.06 -9.49
C ASP A 293 -3.24 -9.98 -9.95
N ILE A 294 -4.25 -9.40 -10.61
CA ILE A 294 -5.45 -10.11 -11.02
C ILE A 294 -5.89 -9.62 -12.41
N ILE A 295 -6.25 -10.55 -13.26
CA ILE A 295 -6.97 -10.29 -14.51
C ILE A 295 -8.38 -10.85 -14.37
N VAL A 296 -9.39 -10.01 -14.56
CA VAL A 296 -10.79 -10.43 -14.76
C VAL A 296 -11.07 -10.32 -16.24
N ASN A 297 -11.25 -11.47 -16.89
CA ASN A 297 -11.48 -11.57 -18.32
C ASN A 297 -12.96 -11.86 -18.58
N ASP A 298 -13.66 -10.87 -19.10
CA ASP A 298 -15.07 -10.94 -19.50
C ASP A 298 -15.18 -10.77 -21.02
N CYS A 299 -14.69 -11.78 -21.71
CA CYS A 299 -14.72 -11.86 -23.16
C CYS A 299 -15.20 -13.26 -23.53
N LEU A 300 -16.31 -13.48 -24.09
CA LEU A 300 -16.85 -14.75 -24.59
C LEU A 300 -15.94 -16.00 -24.33
N ASP A 301 -16.25 -17.12 -24.94
CA ASP A 301 -15.50 -18.37 -24.78
C ASP A 301 -14.03 -18.21 -25.13
N THR A 302 -13.14 -18.58 -24.20
CA THR A 302 -11.69 -18.46 -24.38
C THR A 302 -11.03 -19.79 -24.77
N GLU A 303 -9.91 -19.70 -25.49
CA GLU A 303 -9.07 -20.85 -25.79
C GLU A 303 -8.09 -21.15 -24.64
N ALA A 304 -7.71 -22.43 -24.51
CA ALA A 304 -6.74 -22.89 -23.52
C ALA A 304 -5.38 -22.16 -23.62
N VAL A 305 -4.91 -21.86 -24.81
CA VAL A 305 -3.63 -21.17 -25.07
C VAL A 305 -3.68 -19.75 -24.53
N TYR A 306 -4.78 -19.04 -24.74
CA TYR A 306 -4.97 -17.66 -24.26
C TYR A 306 -4.89 -17.58 -22.72
N ILE A 307 -5.69 -18.37 -22.00
CA ILE A 307 -5.68 -18.35 -20.52
C ILE A 307 -4.33 -18.80 -19.94
N LYS A 308 -3.70 -19.85 -20.51
CA LYS A 308 -2.35 -20.27 -20.10
C LYS A 308 -1.33 -19.14 -20.26
N LYS A 309 -1.45 -18.33 -21.31
CA LYS A 309 -0.57 -17.17 -21.51
C LYS A 309 -0.80 -16.10 -20.45
N LEU A 310 -2.06 -15.78 -20.13
CA LEU A 310 -2.40 -14.83 -19.05
C LEU A 310 -1.85 -15.30 -17.69
N LYS A 311 -1.92 -16.59 -17.41
CA LYS A 311 -1.37 -17.19 -16.17
C LYS A 311 0.15 -17.05 -16.02
N GLN A 312 0.89 -16.88 -17.12
CA GLN A 312 2.33 -16.57 -17.08
C GLN A 312 2.61 -15.10 -16.75
N LEU A 313 1.64 -14.21 -16.98
CA LEU A 313 1.76 -12.75 -16.87
C LEU A 313 1.08 -12.17 -15.63
N CYS A 314 0.29 -12.98 -14.92
CA CYS A 314 -0.50 -12.54 -13.79
C CYS A 314 -0.60 -13.64 -12.73
N LYS A 315 -0.70 -13.25 -11.46
CA LYS A 315 -0.83 -14.21 -10.35
C LYS A 315 -2.16 -14.97 -10.37
N ARG A 316 -3.24 -14.30 -10.78
CA ARG A 316 -4.60 -14.88 -10.81
C ARG A 316 -5.37 -14.41 -12.02
N VAL A 317 -6.04 -15.36 -12.67
CA VAL A 317 -6.94 -15.11 -13.81
C VAL A 317 -8.34 -15.61 -13.46
N VAL A 318 -9.31 -14.70 -13.53
CA VAL A 318 -10.74 -14.96 -13.34
C VAL A 318 -11.44 -14.74 -14.66
N THR A 319 -12.31 -15.65 -15.07
CA THR A 319 -13.15 -15.49 -16.26
C THR A 319 -14.63 -15.33 -15.86
N ILE A 320 -15.37 -14.58 -16.65
CA ILE A 320 -16.81 -14.38 -16.45
C ILE A 320 -17.54 -14.98 -17.67
N GLU A 321 -18.55 -15.81 -17.39
CA GLU A 321 -19.42 -16.44 -18.39
C GLU A 321 -18.67 -17.21 -19.51
N ASP A 322 -17.47 -17.68 -19.22
CA ASP A 322 -16.60 -18.40 -20.14
C ASP A 322 -16.97 -19.90 -20.16
N MET A 323 -17.41 -20.39 -21.31
CA MET A 323 -17.75 -21.79 -21.55
C MET A 323 -16.70 -22.50 -22.44
N GLY A 324 -15.65 -21.77 -22.83
CA GLY A 324 -14.58 -22.29 -23.69
C GLY A 324 -13.60 -23.21 -22.95
N GLU A 325 -12.66 -23.77 -23.72
CA GLU A 325 -11.61 -24.62 -23.11
C GLU A 325 -10.70 -23.88 -22.16
N GLY A 326 -10.54 -22.56 -22.33
CA GLY A 326 -9.71 -21.72 -21.47
C GLY A 326 -10.21 -21.67 -20.03
N ALA A 327 -11.53 -21.70 -19.81
CA ALA A 327 -12.15 -21.70 -18.51
C ALA A 327 -11.57 -22.73 -17.52
N ARG A 328 -11.08 -23.87 -18.02
CA ARG A 328 -10.46 -24.94 -17.21
C ARG A 328 -9.13 -24.55 -16.58
N TYR A 329 -8.46 -23.55 -17.15
CA TYR A 329 -7.13 -23.09 -16.74
C TYR A 329 -7.19 -21.81 -15.90
N ALA A 330 -8.35 -21.15 -15.82
CA ALA A 330 -8.58 -20.00 -14.95
C ALA A 330 -8.57 -20.40 -13.46
N ASP A 331 -8.20 -19.48 -12.57
CA ASP A 331 -8.25 -19.71 -11.12
C ASP A 331 -9.70 -19.73 -10.60
N ALA A 332 -10.59 -19.01 -11.28
CA ALA A 332 -12.02 -19.05 -11.03
C ALA A 332 -12.81 -18.71 -12.30
N VAL A 333 -14.00 -19.27 -12.40
CA VAL A 333 -14.99 -18.97 -13.44
C VAL A 333 -16.26 -18.49 -12.73
N ILE A 334 -16.74 -17.30 -13.07
CA ILE A 334 -17.96 -16.71 -12.50
C ILE A 334 -19.05 -16.77 -13.58
N ASN A 335 -20.11 -17.57 -13.35
CA ASN A 335 -21.22 -17.72 -14.27
C ASN A 335 -22.52 -17.18 -13.64
N ALA A 336 -23.10 -16.11 -14.22
CA ALA A 336 -24.33 -15.48 -13.70
C ALA A 336 -25.61 -16.30 -13.93
N TYR A 337 -25.63 -17.18 -14.96
CA TYR A 337 -26.85 -17.83 -15.45
C TYR A 337 -26.99 -19.32 -15.19
N ILE A 338 -26.03 -19.99 -14.55
CA ILE A 338 -26.09 -21.44 -14.40
C ILE A 338 -26.76 -21.83 -13.08
N ARG A 339 -28.02 -22.31 -13.16
CA ARG A 339 -28.66 -23.04 -12.08
C ARG A 339 -27.83 -24.31 -11.83
N ALA A 340 -27.37 -24.50 -10.60
CA ALA A 340 -26.55 -25.64 -10.13
C ALA A 340 -27.08 -27.07 -10.48
N ARG A 341 -28.26 -27.21 -11.04
CA ARG A 341 -28.87 -28.49 -11.42
C ARG A 341 -28.35 -29.12 -12.71
N ARG A 342 -27.70 -28.38 -13.63
CA ARG A 342 -27.27 -28.94 -14.91
C ARG A 342 -25.87 -29.55 -14.94
N PHE A 343 -25.04 -29.31 -13.93
CA PHE A 343 -23.63 -29.76 -13.92
C PHE A 343 -23.33 -31.04 -13.14
N ARG A 344 -24.35 -31.78 -12.67
CA ARG A 344 -24.11 -33.06 -11.94
C ARG A 344 -23.50 -34.18 -12.77
N ASN A 345 -23.50 -34.08 -14.09
CA ASN A 345 -23.09 -35.18 -14.98
C ASN A 345 -21.92 -34.89 -15.94
N THR A 346 -21.20 -33.80 -15.82
CA THR A 346 -20.00 -33.58 -16.62
C THR A 346 -18.78 -33.44 -15.71
N ALA A 347 -17.93 -34.47 -15.72
CA ALA A 347 -16.63 -34.54 -15.02
C ALA A 347 -15.60 -33.51 -15.55
N MET A 348 -16.03 -32.31 -15.95
CA MET A 348 -15.23 -31.32 -16.69
C MET A 348 -14.71 -30.15 -15.88
N TYR A 349 -15.01 -30.05 -14.57
CA TYR A 349 -14.68 -28.83 -13.78
C TYR A 349 -14.01 -29.13 -12.43
N THR A 350 -12.89 -29.85 -12.44
CA THR A 350 -12.16 -30.17 -11.18
C THR A 350 -10.98 -29.26 -10.86
N ALA A 351 -10.61 -28.30 -11.72
CA ALA A 351 -9.47 -27.40 -11.46
C ALA A 351 -9.86 -25.97 -11.07
N GLY A 352 -10.99 -25.43 -11.52
CA GLY A 352 -11.47 -24.10 -11.15
C GLY A 352 -12.67 -24.18 -10.19
N LYS A 353 -12.71 -23.37 -9.14
CA LYS A 353 -13.90 -23.28 -8.26
C LYS A 353 -15.02 -22.59 -9.03
N ASN A 354 -16.02 -23.33 -9.50
CA ASN A 354 -17.24 -22.77 -10.05
C ASN A 354 -18.03 -22.04 -8.96
N ILE A 355 -18.23 -20.76 -9.14
CA ILE A 355 -19.02 -19.91 -8.24
C ILE A 355 -20.24 -19.42 -9.03
N SER A 356 -21.43 -19.93 -8.72
CA SER A 356 -22.67 -19.43 -9.31
C SER A 356 -23.08 -18.14 -8.64
N ALA A 357 -23.28 -17.06 -9.42
CA ALA A 357 -23.70 -15.77 -8.94
C ALA A 357 -25.04 -15.36 -9.53
N PHE A 358 -25.99 -14.95 -8.68
CA PHE A 358 -27.22 -14.27 -9.08
C PHE A 358 -27.09 -12.78 -8.73
N GLY A 359 -27.09 -11.93 -9.77
CA GLY A 359 -27.07 -10.48 -9.62
C GLY A 359 -25.67 -9.88 -9.38
N THR A 360 -25.54 -8.58 -9.65
CA THR A 360 -24.29 -7.80 -9.60
C THR A 360 -23.59 -7.81 -8.24
N ASN A 361 -24.37 -7.84 -7.14
CA ASN A 361 -23.82 -7.92 -5.78
C ASN A 361 -23.11 -9.25 -5.50
N LEU A 362 -23.60 -10.33 -6.07
CA LEU A 362 -23.01 -11.66 -5.86
C LEU A 362 -21.72 -11.85 -6.68
N LEU A 363 -21.64 -11.23 -7.87
CA LEU A 363 -20.43 -11.15 -8.68
C LEU A 363 -19.31 -10.48 -7.90
N TYR A 364 -19.59 -9.35 -7.26
CA TYR A 364 -18.64 -8.64 -6.41
C TYR A 364 -18.22 -9.46 -5.16
N GLN A 365 -19.16 -10.06 -4.44
CA GLN A 365 -18.85 -10.86 -3.26
C GLN A 365 -17.97 -12.07 -3.59
N ASN A 366 -18.20 -12.70 -4.74
CA ASN A 366 -17.37 -13.81 -5.20
C ASN A 366 -15.96 -13.37 -5.58
N LEU A 367 -15.83 -12.24 -6.28
CA LEU A 367 -14.53 -11.66 -6.59
C LEU A 367 -13.80 -11.23 -5.32
N LYS A 368 -14.49 -10.61 -4.37
CA LYS A 368 -13.93 -10.24 -3.06
C LYS A 368 -13.36 -11.44 -2.32
N ASN A 369 -14.05 -12.59 -2.32
CA ASN A 369 -13.56 -13.83 -1.73
C ASN A 369 -12.29 -14.37 -2.43
N ILE A 370 -12.13 -14.08 -3.74
CA ILE A 370 -10.93 -14.43 -4.52
C ILE A 370 -9.78 -13.48 -4.20
N LEU A 371 -10.08 -12.20 -3.97
CA LEU A 371 -9.10 -11.15 -3.63
C LEU A 371 -8.44 -11.38 -2.27
N HIS A 372 -9.20 -11.90 -1.30
CA HIS A 372 -8.74 -12.13 0.08
C HIS A 372 -8.06 -13.49 0.32
N ARG A 373 -7.99 -14.36 -0.69
CA ARG A 373 -7.26 -15.63 -0.66
C ARG A 373 -5.93 -15.51 -1.40
#